data_c2b65503aa0a187fdc0b5e80788aeaa4
#
_entry.id   c2b65503aa0a187fdc0b5e80788aeaa4
#
_cell.length_a   1.000
_cell.length_b   1.000
_cell.length_c   1.000
_cell.angle_alpha   90.00
_cell.angle_beta   90.00
_cell.angle_gamma   90.00
#
_symmetry.space_group_name_H-M   'P 1'
#
loop_
_entity.id
_entity.type
_entity.pdbx_description
1 polymer ?
#
loop_
_entity_poly.entity_id
_entity_poly.type
_entity_poly.pdbx_seq_one_letter_code
_entity_poly.pdbx_strand_id
1 'polypeptide(L)'
;MQDKPTNLQVLEFDSKRDLKKYMKTISKDLGVKCKFCHDLNDKSIDTDHKKIAREMMRMQMDLNKSFFASLGDSLHVHEEMTQISCWTCHRGTKEPQTVRPKEQR
;
A
#
# COMPACT_ATOMS: atom_id res chain seq x y z
N MET A 1 -1.00 6.19 28.41
CA MET A 1 -1.42 5.41 27.26
C MET A 1 -0.62 5.83 26.05
N GLN A 2 0.15 4.94 25.52
CA GLN A 2 0.94 5.27 24.34
C GLN A 2 0.08 5.19 23.08
N ASP A 3 0.07 6.28 22.32
CA ASP A 3 -0.67 6.38 21.07
C ASP A 3 0.13 5.88 19.88
N LYS A 4 1.30 5.32 20.13
CA LYS A 4 2.15 4.81 19.06
C LYS A 4 1.75 3.41 18.65
N PRO A 5 1.68 3.15 17.34
CA PRO A 5 1.49 1.78 16.85
C PRO A 5 2.65 0.87 17.23
N THR A 6 2.36 -0.42 17.37
CA THR A 6 3.37 -1.42 17.65
C THR A 6 3.56 -2.35 16.44
N ASN A 7 4.75 -2.94 16.33
CA ASN A 7 5.08 -3.91 15.29
C ASN A 7 5.02 -3.34 13.87
N LEU A 8 5.38 -2.07 13.68
CA LEU A 8 5.56 -1.49 12.36
C LEU A 8 6.94 -1.84 11.82
N GLN A 9 7.01 -2.47 10.65
CA GLN A 9 8.28 -2.89 10.05
C GLN A 9 8.57 -2.18 8.74
N VAL A 10 7.56 -1.69 8.03
CA VAL A 10 7.70 -0.99 6.76
C VAL A 10 7.15 0.42 6.86
N LEU A 11 5.97 0.57 7.44
CA LEU A 11 5.31 1.86 7.60
C LEU A 11 5.87 2.63 8.78
N GLU A 12 5.99 3.94 8.63
CA GLU A 12 6.44 4.84 9.69
C GLU A 12 5.30 5.77 10.07
N PHE A 13 4.64 5.47 11.18
CA PHE A 13 3.57 6.30 11.73
C PHE A 13 3.77 6.48 13.23
N ASP A 14 3.70 7.72 13.68
CA ASP A 14 3.79 8.05 15.10
C ASP A 14 2.44 8.01 15.81
N SER A 15 1.35 8.01 15.05
CA SER A 15 0.00 8.09 15.55
C SER A 15 -0.86 6.95 15.02
N LYS A 16 -1.60 6.31 15.92
CA LYS A 16 -2.58 5.28 15.52
C LYS A 16 -3.69 5.86 14.64
N ARG A 17 -4.01 7.12 14.83
CA ARG A 17 -5.03 7.80 14.03
C ARG A 17 -4.64 7.86 12.57
N ASP A 18 -3.41 8.28 12.28
CA ASP A 18 -2.91 8.39 10.91
C ASP A 18 -2.74 7.01 10.28
N LEU A 19 -2.28 6.04 11.06
CA LEU A 19 -2.17 4.66 10.61
C LEU A 19 -3.53 4.08 10.24
N LYS A 20 -4.57 4.35 11.04
CA LYS A 20 -5.93 3.90 10.74
C LYS A 20 -6.46 4.47 9.44
N LYS A 21 -6.20 5.76 9.18
CA LYS A 21 -6.58 6.39 7.92
C LYS A 21 -5.92 5.69 6.73
N TYR A 22 -4.63 5.42 6.85
CA TYR A 22 -3.87 4.73 5.81
C TYR A 22 -4.40 3.31 5.59
N MET A 23 -4.70 2.59 6.67
CA MET A 23 -5.26 1.23 6.57
C MET A 23 -6.62 1.21 5.89
N LYS A 24 -7.46 2.22 6.14
CA LYS A 24 -8.75 2.35 5.44
C LYS A 24 -8.55 2.55 3.94
N THR A 25 -7.57 3.36 3.57
CA THR A 25 -7.23 3.58 2.17
C THR A 25 -6.77 2.28 1.51
N ILE A 26 -5.88 1.53 2.16
CA ILE A 26 -5.42 0.23 1.66
C ILE A 26 -6.58 -0.75 1.50
N SER A 27 -7.48 -0.81 2.47
CA SER A 27 -8.67 -1.67 2.40
C SER A 27 -9.48 -1.40 1.15
N LYS A 28 -9.71 -0.13 0.84
CA LYS A 28 -10.46 0.28 -0.35
C LYS A 28 -9.68 -0.03 -1.62
N ASP A 29 -8.39 0.24 -1.63
CA ASP A 29 -7.54 0.02 -2.79
C ASP A 29 -7.47 -1.46 -3.17
N LEU A 30 -7.51 -2.35 -2.18
CA LEU A 30 -7.45 -3.80 -2.37
C LEU A 30 -8.83 -4.45 -2.41
N GLY A 31 -9.89 -3.74 -2.03
CA GLY A 31 -11.22 -4.31 -1.96
C GLY A 31 -11.36 -5.40 -0.90
N VAL A 32 -10.64 -5.29 0.21
CA VAL A 32 -10.66 -6.27 1.28
C VAL A 32 -11.00 -5.62 2.61
N LYS A 33 -11.48 -6.43 3.56
CA LYS A 33 -11.78 -5.96 4.91
C LYS A 33 -10.54 -6.10 5.80
N CYS A 34 -10.54 -5.42 6.94
CA CYS A 34 -9.41 -5.45 7.88
C CYS A 34 -9.03 -6.87 8.29
N LYS A 35 -10.01 -7.74 8.46
CA LYS A 35 -9.78 -9.15 8.87
C LYS A 35 -9.02 -9.97 7.83
N PHE A 36 -8.90 -9.49 6.59
CA PHE A 36 -8.15 -10.21 5.57
C PHE A 36 -6.67 -10.30 5.93
N CYS A 37 -6.11 -9.24 6.50
CA CYS A 37 -4.70 -9.19 6.88
C CYS A 37 -4.48 -9.26 8.38
N HIS A 38 -5.44 -8.77 9.17
CA HIS A 38 -5.28 -8.62 10.61
C HIS A 38 -6.12 -9.60 11.41
N ASP A 39 -5.55 -10.05 12.53
CA ASP A 39 -6.35 -10.62 13.61
C ASP A 39 -7.08 -9.47 14.29
N LEU A 40 -8.41 -9.51 14.36
CA LEU A 40 -9.19 -8.41 14.89
C LEU A 40 -9.04 -8.25 16.41
N ASN A 41 -8.60 -9.30 17.11
CA ASN A 41 -8.34 -9.23 18.54
C ASN A 41 -7.02 -8.52 18.83
N ASP A 42 -6.03 -8.69 17.96
CA ASP A 42 -4.72 -8.04 18.09
C ASP A 42 -4.14 -7.80 16.69
N LYS A 43 -4.25 -6.56 16.23
CA LYS A 43 -3.79 -6.18 14.89
C LYS A 43 -2.28 -6.19 14.74
N SER A 44 -1.52 -6.31 15.84
CA SER A 44 -0.07 -6.40 15.78
C SER A 44 0.44 -7.80 15.44
N ILE A 45 -0.42 -8.82 15.51
CA ILE A 45 -0.05 -10.20 15.16
C ILE A 45 0.28 -10.29 13.69
N ASP A 46 1.39 -10.98 13.37
CA ASP A 46 1.85 -11.17 12.01
C ASP A 46 1.12 -12.35 11.36
N THR A 47 0.12 -12.05 10.54
CA THR A 47 -0.54 -13.04 9.69
C THR A 47 0.22 -13.18 8.37
N ASP A 48 -0.03 -14.26 7.62
CA ASP A 48 0.60 -14.46 6.33
C ASP A 48 0.26 -13.35 5.34
N HIS A 49 -1.00 -12.93 5.28
CA HIS A 49 -1.41 -11.83 4.41
C HIS A 49 -0.75 -10.51 4.80
N LYS A 50 -0.52 -10.29 6.09
CA LYS A 50 0.17 -9.10 6.58
C LYS A 50 1.63 -9.09 6.13
N LYS A 51 2.29 -10.26 6.14
CA LYS A 51 3.66 -10.39 5.64
C LYS A 51 3.74 -10.11 4.15
N ILE A 52 2.79 -10.64 3.38
CA ILE A 52 2.70 -10.37 1.94
C ILE A 52 2.47 -8.88 1.69
N ALA A 53 1.57 -8.25 2.45
CA ALA A 53 1.30 -6.82 2.33
C ALA A 53 2.56 -5.98 2.57
N ARG A 54 3.39 -6.36 3.53
CA ARG A 54 4.65 -5.65 3.79
C ARG A 54 5.61 -5.72 2.60
N GLU A 55 5.71 -6.89 1.96
CA GLU A 55 6.56 -7.03 0.76
C GLU A 55 6.02 -6.20 -0.40
N MET A 56 4.70 -6.17 -0.59
CA MET A 56 4.08 -5.33 -1.61
C MET A 56 4.30 -3.84 -1.32
N MET A 57 4.24 -3.43 -0.06
CA MET A 57 4.54 -2.06 0.35
C MET A 57 5.99 -1.69 0.05
N ARG A 58 6.93 -2.60 0.31
CA ARG A 58 8.35 -2.36 0.00
C ARG A 58 8.55 -2.16 -1.49
N MET A 59 7.93 -3.00 -2.31
CA MET A 59 7.99 -2.87 -3.77
C MET A 59 7.45 -1.51 -4.23
N GLN A 60 6.28 -1.13 -3.75
CA GLN A 60 5.64 0.13 -4.13
C GLN A 60 6.49 1.33 -3.71
N MET A 61 7.03 1.31 -2.50
CA MET A 61 7.89 2.38 -2.00
C MET A 61 9.20 2.47 -2.77
N ASP A 62 9.81 1.32 -3.09
CA ASP A 62 11.05 1.27 -3.84
C ASP A 62 10.87 1.81 -5.26
N LEU A 63 9.77 1.46 -5.92
CA LEU A 63 9.47 1.98 -7.25
C LEU A 63 9.31 3.50 -7.23
N ASN A 64 8.58 4.02 -6.26
CA ASN A 64 8.38 5.46 -6.13
C ASN A 64 9.69 6.19 -5.84
N LYS A 65 10.51 5.64 -4.95
CA LYS A 65 11.74 6.28 -4.51
C LYS A 65 12.85 6.15 -5.54
N SER A 66 13.06 4.94 -6.07
CA SER A 66 14.25 4.64 -6.89
C SER A 66 14.02 4.82 -8.37
N PHE A 67 12.81 4.57 -8.85
CA PHE A 67 12.52 4.64 -10.29
C PHE A 67 11.83 5.94 -10.68
N PHE A 68 10.65 6.21 -10.11
CA PHE A 68 9.86 7.36 -10.55
C PHE A 68 10.49 8.69 -10.17
N ALA A 69 11.13 8.79 -9.02
CA ALA A 69 11.85 10.00 -8.64
C ALA A 69 13.03 10.25 -9.57
N SER A 70 13.82 9.20 -9.87
CA SER A 70 14.97 9.31 -10.79
C SER A 70 14.55 9.65 -12.20
N LEU A 71 13.42 9.13 -12.65
CA LEU A 71 12.90 9.41 -14.00
C LEU A 71 12.55 10.88 -14.14
N GLY A 72 11.94 11.46 -13.10
CA GLY A 72 11.65 12.89 -13.11
C GLY A 72 12.90 13.74 -13.24
N ASP A 73 13.95 13.40 -12.51
CA ASP A 73 15.23 14.10 -12.58
C ASP A 73 15.90 13.95 -13.94
N SER A 74 15.88 12.74 -14.49
CA SER A 74 16.49 12.46 -15.79
C SER A 74 15.81 13.19 -16.95
N LEU A 75 14.52 13.40 -16.86
CA LEU A 75 13.74 14.09 -17.88
C LEU A 75 13.69 15.60 -17.67
N HIS A 76 14.34 16.12 -16.64
CA HIS A 76 14.32 17.53 -16.26
C HIS A 76 12.91 18.09 -16.08
N VAL A 77 12.03 17.27 -15.51
CA VAL A 77 10.65 17.65 -15.23
C VAL A 77 10.61 18.26 -13.83
N HIS A 78 10.13 19.49 -13.72
CA HIS A 78 10.05 20.18 -12.43
C HIS A 78 8.84 19.74 -11.58
N GLU A 79 7.86 19.10 -12.20
CA GLU A 79 6.72 18.56 -11.50
C GLU A 79 7.02 17.15 -11.01
N GLU A 80 6.44 16.77 -9.87
CA GLU A 80 6.57 15.41 -9.38
C GLU A 80 5.97 14.44 -10.37
N MET A 81 6.75 13.43 -10.74
CA MET A 81 6.22 12.33 -11.54
C MET A 81 5.15 11.60 -10.75
N THR A 82 4.17 11.08 -11.47
CA THR A 82 3.10 10.31 -10.86
C THR A 82 3.67 9.12 -10.10
N GLN A 83 3.36 9.06 -8.81
CA GLN A 83 3.76 7.94 -7.97
C GLN A 83 2.68 6.87 -7.99
N ILE A 84 3.10 5.61 -7.82
CA ILE A 84 2.15 4.52 -7.73
C ILE A 84 1.68 4.35 -6.28
N SER A 85 0.47 3.83 -6.14
CA SER A 85 -0.13 3.43 -4.88
C SER A 85 -0.62 1.99 -4.99
N CYS A 86 -1.17 1.46 -3.91
CA CYS A 86 -1.80 0.14 -3.97
C CYS A 86 -2.91 0.12 -5.02
N TRP A 87 -3.69 1.20 -5.12
CA TRP A 87 -4.79 1.29 -6.08
C TRP A 87 -4.32 1.27 -7.52
N THR A 88 -3.12 1.75 -7.82
CA THR A 88 -2.58 1.80 -9.18
C THR A 88 -2.66 0.44 -9.87
N CYS A 89 -2.32 -0.62 -9.14
CA CYS A 89 -2.36 -1.98 -9.68
C CYS A 89 -3.63 -2.73 -9.28
N HIS A 90 -4.07 -2.60 -8.03
CA HIS A 90 -5.18 -3.40 -7.50
C HIS A 90 -6.57 -2.89 -7.90
N ARG A 91 -6.75 -1.57 -7.94
CA ARG A 91 -8.01 -0.93 -8.39
C ARG A 91 -9.26 -1.46 -7.71
N GLY A 92 -9.17 -1.65 -6.39
CA GLY A 92 -10.29 -2.14 -5.61
C GLY A 92 -10.49 -3.65 -5.60
N THR A 93 -9.49 -4.41 -6.08
CA THR A 93 -9.53 -5.87 -6.05
C THR A 93 -8.26 -6.42 -5.42
N LYS A 94 -8.38 -7.55 -4.70
CA LYS A 94 -7.21 -8.12 -4.02
C LYS A 94 -6.18 -8.71 -4.97
N GLU A 95 -6.57 -9.01 -6.19
CA GLU A 95 -5.66 -9.51 -7.23
C GLU A 95 -5.65 -8.54 -8.40
N PRO A 96 -4.48 -7.94 -8.73
CA PRO A 96 -4.41 -7.07 -9.90
C PRO A 96 -4.65 -7.86 -11.18
N GLN A 97 -5.30 -7.22 -12.13
CA GLN A 97 -5.45 -7.80 -13.47
C GLN A 97 -4.10 -7.76 -14.18
N THR A 98 -3.71 -8.90 -14.76
CA THR A 98 -2.46 -9.01 -15.50
C THR A 98 -2.67 -9.00 -17.01
N VAL A 99 -3.91 -9.13 -17.44
CA VAL A 99 -4.30 -9.14 -18.85
C VAL A 99 -5.42 -8.14 -19.04
N ARG A 100 -5.41 -7.45 -20.17
CA ARG A 100 -6.48 -6.49 -20.50
C ARG A 100 -7.82 -7.24 -20.59
N PRO A 101 -8.88 -6.73 -19.92
CA PRO A 101 -10.21 -7.32 -20.07
C PRO A 101 -10.66 -7.21 -21.52
N LYS A 102 -11.45 -8.20 -21.95
CA LYS A 102 -12.08 -8.14 -23.28
C LYS A 102 -13.06 -6.98 -23.31
N GLU A 103 -12.99 -6.19 -24.39
CA GLU A 103 -13.98 -5.15 -24.60
C GLU A 103 -15.35 -5.78 -24.88
N GLN A 104 -16.34 -5.31 -24.15
CA GLN A 104 -17.73 -5.68 -24.43
C GLN A 104 -18.27 -4.70 -25.47
N ARG A 105 -18.64 -5.22 -26.60
CA ARG A 105 -19.28 -4.44 -27.66
C ARG A 105 -20.76 -4.80 -27.75
#